data_23041fcb707aaf483dfc38963c452f70
#
_entry.id   23041fcb707aaf483dfc38963c452f70
#
_cell.length_a   1.000
_cell.length_b   1.000
_cell.length_c   1.000
_cell.angle_alpha   90.00
_cell.angle_beta   90.00
_cell.angle_gamma   90.00
#
_symmetry.space_group_name_H-M   'P 1'
#
loop_
_entity.id
_entity.type
_entity.pdbx_description
1 polymer ?
#
loop_
_entity_poly.entity_id
_entity_poly.type
_entity_poly.pdbx_seq_one_letter_code
_entity_poly.pdbx_strand_id
1 'polypeptide(L)'
;MTSKELARYIDQSVLKPEFTQQEIRRYIQEGIDYGCITVCVNPSSIDIAKEMTKGTDTYVCPVCDFPFGLSPTQSKAAQAEYCCQKGIFELDTVANYGWIKSGMWREVQQDVRQVKTACQKYDVPLKVILETDALTLEEIEKAAEAVVLGGADFVKTSTGFFTGGKSEGATVDVIQTIMGVVNGRCKIKGSGGIRTREHFLKLIDMGIDRMGIGYKSTPVVLGLAETQAASAETY
;
A
#
# COMPACT_ATOMS: atom_id res chain seq x y z
N MET A 1 7.17 0.19 22.41
CA MET A 1 6.13 1.00 21.73
C MET A 1 4.75 0.56 22.19
N THR A 2 3.86 1.50 22.48
CA THR A 2 2.44 1.27 22.79
C THR A 2 1.66 0.89 21.53
N SER A 3 0.48 0.30 21.66
CA SER A 3 -0.37 -0.03 20.49
C SER A 3 -0.73 1.20 19.67
N LYS A 4 -0.88 2.38 20.28
CA LYS A 4 -1.10 3.65 19.57
C LYS A 4 0.11 4.11 18.74
N GLU A 5 1.32 3.97 19.27
CA GLU A 5 2.54 4.27 18.52
C GLU A 5 2.72 3.29 17.35
N LEU A 6 2.43 2.00 17.58
CA LEU A 6 2.47 0.98 16.54
C LEU A 6 1.44 1.21 15.44
N ALA A 7 0.24 1.68 15.77
CA ALA A 7 -0.81 1.99 14.81
C ALA A 7 -0.38 3.10 13.82
N ARG A 8 0.58 3.95 14.17
CA ARG A 8 1.11 5.00 13.26
C ARG A 8 1.96 4.44 12.12
N TYR A 9 2.31 3.17 12.16
CA TYR A 9 2.90 2.45 11.03
C TYR A 9 1.87 1.81 10.10
N ILE A 10 0.57 1.89 10.41
CA ILE A 10 -0.48 1.12 9.73
C ILE A 10 -1.32 1.99 8.81
N ASP A 11 -1.40 1.57 7.53
CA ASP A 11 -2.49 1.89 6.62
C ASP A 11 -3.49 0.72 6.71
N GLN A 12 -4.64 0.91 7.38
CA GLN A 12 -5.65 -0.15 7.48
C GLN A 12 -6.37 -0.34 6.16
N SER A 13 -6.24 -1.52 5.57
CA SER A 13 -6.79 -1.83 4.24
C SER A 13 -8.27 -2.22 4.32
N VAL A 14 -9.13 -1.47 3.62
CA VAL A 14 -10.57 -1.68 3.46
C VAL A 14 -10.85 -1.76 1.95
N LEU A 15 -10.34 -2.84 1.30
CA LEU A 15 -10.21 -2.90 -0.15
C LEU A 15 -11.01 -4.02 -0.82
N LYS A 16 -11.65 -4.92 -0.07
CA LYS A 16 -12.42 -6.01 -0.66
C LYS A 16 -13.55 -5.46 -1.54
N PRO A 17 -13.65 -5.89 -2.81
CA PRO A 17 -14.62 -5.35 -3.75
C PRO A 17 -16.08 -5.67 -3.37
N GLU A 18 -16.29 -6.76 -2.62
CA GLU A 18 -17.61 -7.20 -2.18
C GLU A 18 -18.12 -6.50 -0.92
N PHE A 19 -17.33 -5.63 -0.29
CA PHE A 19 -17.78 -4.94 0.93
C PHE A 19 -18.99 -4.05 0.68
N THR A 20 -19.99 -4.25 1.53
CA THR A 20 -21.14 -3.34 1.62
C THR A 20 -20.71 -1.99 2.20
N GLN A 21 -21.50 -0.94 1.98
CA GLN A 21 -21.23 0.37 2.59
C GLN A 21 -21.20 0.31 4.13
N GLN A 22 -21.97 -0.57 4.73
CA GLN A 22 -21.96 -0.77 6.18
C GLN A 22 -20.64 -1.37 6.68
N GLU A 23 -20.10 -2.37 5.96
CA GLU A 23 -18.80 -2.96 6.27
C GLU A 23 -17.66 -1.96 6.04
N ILE A 24 -17.70 -1.18 4.95
CA ILE A 24 -16.73 -0.13 4.68
C ILE A 24 -16.70 0.87 5.84
N ARG A 25 -17.86 1.39 6.26
CA ARG A 25 -17.96 2.30 7.42
C ARG A 25 -17.44 1.67 8.70
N ARG A 26 -17.79 0.42 8.95
CA ARG A 26 -17.32 -0.32 10.13
C ARG A 26 -15.80 -0.42 10.17
N TYR A 27 -15.16 -0.88 9.07
CA TYR A 27 -13.71 -1.08 9.05
C TYR A 27 -12.92 0.23 9.00
N ILE A 28 -13.50 1.30 8.46
CA ILE A 28 -12.94 2.65 8.57
C ILE A 28 -12.95 3.10 10.04
N GLN A 29 -14.09 2.91 10.74
CA GLN A 29 -14.21 3.26 12.15
C GLN A 29 -13.22 2.50 13.01
N GLU A 30 -13.06 1.19 12.79
CA GLU A 30 -12.05 0.38 13.49
C GLU A 30 -10.63 0.95 13.28
N GLY A 31 -10.26 1.38 12.05
CA GLY A 31 -8.97 2.01 11.77
C GLY A 31 -8.77 3.33 12.54
N ILE A 32 -9.82 4.13 12.67
CA ILE A 32 -9.82 5.36 13.46
C ILE A 32 -9.65 5.05 14.95
N ASP A 33 -10.40 4.08 15.48
CA ASP A 33 -10.38 3.69 16.89
C ASP A 33 -9.00 3.14 17.30
N TYR A 34 -8.33 2.40 16.43
CA TYR A 34 -6.96 1.94 16.64
C TYR A 34 -5.92 3.07 16.54
N GLY A 35 -6.25 4.18 15.90
CA GLY A 35 -5.34 5.29 15.64
C GLY A 35 -4.38 5.00 14.47
N CYS A 36 -4.81 4.22 13.48
CA CYS A 36 -4.04 4.00 12.25
C CYS A 36 -3.73 5.32 11.56
N ILE A 37 -2.55 5.42 10.89
CA ILE A 37 -2.20 6.66 10.21
C ILE A 37 -3.13 6.94 9.02
N THR A 38 -3.50 5.89 8.27
CA THR A 38 -4.51 6.02 7.21
C THR A 38 -5.48 4.84 7.21
N VAL A 39 -6.64 5.06 6.61
CA VAL A 39 -7.49 4.02 6.06
C VAL A 39 -7.28 3.98 4.55
N CYS A 40 -6.93 2.79 4.04
CA CYS A 40 -6.68 2.58 2.62
C CYS A 40 -7.96 2.02 1.97
N VAL A 41 -8.52 2.77 1.00
CA VAL A 41 -9.85 2.51 0.45
C VAL A 41 -9.86 2.47 -1.07
N ASN A 42 -10.90 1.88 -1.67
CA ASN A 42 -11.16 2.00 -3.09
C ASN A 42 -11.59 3.45 -3.45
N PRO A 43 -11.37 3.94 -4.68
CA PRO A 43 -11.70 5.31 -5.07
C PRO A 43 -13.18 5.69 -4.84
N SER A 44 -14.10 4.74 -5.01
CA SER A 44 -15.55 4.93 -4.77
C SER A 44 -15.89 5.23 -3.29
N SER A 45 -14.97 4.95 -2.37
CA SER A 45 -15.17 5.12 -0.92
C SER A 45 -14.46 6.36 -0.34
N ILE A 46 -13.82 7.19 -1.18
CA ILE A 46 -13.07 8.37 -0.72
C ILE A 46 -13.98 9.32 0.09
N ASP A 47 -15.17 9.63 -0.43
CA ASP A 47 -16.05 10.62 0.20
C ASP A 47 -16.54 10.12 1.58
N ILE A 48 -16.90 8.83 1.70
CA ILE A 48 -17.26 8.20 2.97
C ILE A 48 -16.08 8.23 3.95
N ALA A 49 -14.89 7.86 3.48
CA ALA A 49 -13.71 7.83 4.34
C ALA A 49 -13.34 9.24 4.84
N LYS A 50 -13.43 10.26 3.99
CA LYS A 50 -13.18 11.66 4.37
C LYS A 50 -14.20 12.20 5.35
N GLU A 51 -15.47 11.85 5.19
CA GLU A 51 -16.53 12.19 6.14
C GLU A 51 -16.19 11.65 7.54
N MET A 52 -15.83 10.36 7.62
CA MET A 52 -15.59 9.66 8.87
C MET A 52 -14.27 10.06 9.55
N THR A 53 -13.22 10.36 8.78
CA THR A 53 -11.90 10.73 9.32
C THR A 53 -11.80 12.22 9.69
N LYS A 54 -12.82 13.02 9.40
CA LYS A 54 -12.82 14.45 9.71
C LYS A 54 -12.66 14.72 11.21
N GLY A 55 -11.64 15.49 11.57
CA GLY A 55 -11.35 15.83 12.97
C GLY A 55 -10.67 14.72 13.77
N THR A 56 -10.16 13.69 13.10
CA THR A 56 -9.33 12.63 13.70
C THR A 56 -7.88 12.74 13.21
N ASP A 57 -6.98 11.93 13.82
CA ASP A 57 -5.59 11.80 13.40
C ASP A 57 -5.38 10.68 12.36
N THR A 58 -6.46 10.13 11.82
CA THR A 58 -6.44 9.13 10.74
C THR A 58 -6.81 9.80 9.42
N TYR A 59 -6.06 9.51 8.36
CA TYR A 59 -6.21 10.13 7.06
C TYR A 59 -6.66 9.13 5.99
N VAL A 60 -6.96 9.64 4.78
CA VAL A 60 -7.45 8.81 3.68
C VAL A 60 -6.35 8.57 2.64
N CYS A 61 -6.08 7.30 2.32
CA CYS A 61 -5.15 6.88 1.30
C CYS A 61 -5.89 5.95 0.30
N PRO A 62 -6.44 6.44 -0.81
CA PRO A 62 -7.06 5.55 -1.79
C PRO A 62 -6.02 4.81 -2.63
N VAL A 63 -6.51 3.77 -3.32
CA VAL A 63 -5.74 3.06 -4.35
C VAL A 63 -6.07 3.60 -5.74
N CYS A 64 -5.14 3.42 -6.70
CA CYS A 64 -5.26 3.84 -8.09
C CYS A 64 -4.81 2.70 -9.00
N ASP A 65 -5.63 2.40 -10.04
CA ASP A 65 -5.40 1.29 -10.98
C ASP A 65 -5.14 -0.05 -10.27
N PHE A 66 -5.93 -0.29 -9.26
CA PHE A 66 -5.75 -1.41 -8.33
C PHE A 66 -6.80 -2.51 -8.60
N PRO A 67 -6.43 -3.83 -8.52
CA PRO A 67 -5.13 -4.31 -8.02
C PRO A 67 -4.11 -4.65 -9.12
N PHE A 68 -4.39 -4.44 -10.40
CA PHE A 68 -3.59 -5.00 -11.49
C PHE A 68 -2.58 -4.05 -12.14
N GLY A 69 -2.78 -2.74 -12.07
CA GLY A 69 -1.84 -1.77 -12.64
C GLY A 69 -1.74 -1.77 -14.16
N LEU A 70 -2.75 -2.25 -14.89
CA LEU A 70 -2.69 -2.55 -16.32
C LEU A 70 -3.36 -1.49 -17.20
N SER A 71 -3.93 -0.43 -16.62
CA SER A 71 -4.49 0.66 -17.42
C SER A 71 -3.41 1.43 -18.18
N PRO A 72 -3.75 2.02 -19.33
CA PRO A 72 -2.85 2.96 -19.99
C PRO A 72 -2.41 4.08 -19.03
N THR A 73 -1.15 4.50 -19.14
CA THR A 73 -0.55 5.50 -18.23
C THR A 73 -1.40 6.78 -18.09
N GLN A 74 -1.98 7.27 -19.20
CA GLN A 74 -2.84 8.47 -19.17
C GLN A 74 -4.10 8.26 -18.33
N SER A 75 -4.71 7.08 -18.41
CA SER A 75 -5.89 6.73 -17.61
C SER A 75 -5.55 6.62 -16.13
N LYS A 76 -4.40 6.02 -15.82
CA LYS A 76 -3.86 5.92 -14.47
C LYS A 76 -3.58 7.31 -13.89
N ALA A 77 -2.91 8.19 -14.64
CA ALA A 77 -2.62 9.56 -14.23
C ALA A 77 -3.91 10.38 -14.02
N ALA A 78 -4.91 10.21 -14.89
CA ALA A 78 -6.21 10.87 -14.74
C ALA A 78 -6.97 10.39 -13.49
N GLN A 79 -6.94 9.09 -13.19
CA GLN A 79 -7.51 8.54 -11.95
C GLN A 79 -6.78 9.08 -10.70
N ALA A 80 -5.44 9.15 -10.75
CA ALA A 80 -4.66 9.74 -9.67
C ALA A 80 -5.02 11.21 -9.43
N GLU A 81 -5.12 12.00 -10.50
CA GLU A 81 -5.53 13.41 -10.40
C GLU A 81 -6.94 13.57 -9.81
N TYR A 82 -7.91 12.75 -10.24
CA TYR A 82 -9.25 12.71 -9.66
C TYR A 82 -9.22 12.42 -8.15
N CYS A 83 -8.44 11.43 -7.71
CA CYS A 83 -8.30 11.12 -6.30
C CYS A 83 -7.68 12.30 -5.52
N CYS A 84 -6.62 12.91 -6.05
CA CYS A 84 -5.93 14.04 -5.43
C CYS A 84 -6.84 15.28 -5.29
N GLN A 85 -7.68 15.57 -6.29
CA GLN A 85 -8.68 16.64 -6.24
C GLN A 85 -9.67 16.50 -5.09
N LYS A 86 -9.90 15.27 -4.62
CA LYS A 86 -10.71 15.01 -3.43
C LYS A 86 -10.03 15.40 -2.12
N GLY A 87 -8.76 15.86 -2.14
CA GLY A 87 -8.01 16.25 -0.94
C GLY A 87 -7.70 15.05 -0.05
N ILE A 88 -7.12 14.02 -0.62
CA ILE A 88 -6.60 12.84 0.07
C ILE A 88 -5.22 13.12 0.69
N PHE A 89 -4.77 12.24 1.59
CA PHE A 89 -3.49 12.40 2.27
C PHE A 89 -2.33 11.77 1.49
N GLU A 90 -2.50 10.57 0.95
CA GLU A 90 -1.52 9.79 0.17
C GLU A 90 -2.26 8.97 -0.88
N LEU A 91 -1.56 8.50 -1.90
CA LEU A 91 -2.11 7.64 -2.96
C LEU A 91 -1.24 6.40 -3.16
N ASP A 92 -1.86 5.21 -3.19
CA ASP A 92 -1.19 3.96 -3.58
C ASP A 92 -1.56 3.63 -5.04
N THR A 93 -0.59 3.49 -5.94
CA THR A 93 -0.82 3.00 -7.31
C THR A 93 -0.10 1.68 -7.55
N VAL A 94 -0.54 0.91 -8.54
CA VAL A 94 0.13 -0.35 -8.93
C VAL A 94 0.97 -0.11 -10.18
N ALA A 95 2.25 -0.51 -10.14
CA ALA A 95 3.09 -0.56 -11.34
C ALA A 95 2.56 -1.61 -12.32
N ASN A 96 2.77 -1.41 -13.61
CA ASN A 96 2.49 -2.45 -14.59
C ASN A 96 3.54 -3.56 -14.46
N TYR A 97 3.24 -4.58 -13.64
CA TYR A 97 4.19 -5.68 -13.39
C TYR A 97 4.36 -6.61 -14.60
N GLY A 98 3.46 -6.57 -15.59
CA GLY A 98 3.69 -7.19 -16.90
C GLY A 98 4.85 -6.54 -17.65
N TRP A 99 5.02 -5.22 -17.56
CA TRP A 99 6.19 -4.52 -18.08
C TRP A 99 7.45 -4.85 -17.28
N ILE A 100 7.34 -4.97 -15.95
CA ILE A 100 8.45 -5.41 -15.09
C ILE A 100 8.93 -6.80 -15.54
N LYS A 101 8.02 -7.78 -15.68
CA LYS A 101 8.31 -9.11 -16.18
C LYS A 101 8.95 -9.13 -17.58
N SER A 102 8.67 -8.11 -18.38
CA SER A 102 9.19 -7.96 -19.74
C SER A 102 10.50 -7.15 -19.82
N GLY A 103 11.03 -6.69 -18.67
CA GLY A 103 12.24 -5.87 -18.60
C GLY A 103 12.06 -4.45 -19.17
N MET A 104 10.84 -3.94 -19.26
CA MET A 104 10.50 -2.63 -19.82
C MET A 104 10.66 -1.52 -18.75
N TRP A 105 11.88 -1.36 -18.25
CA TRP A 105 12.18 -0.48 -17.10
C TRP A 105 11.90 1.00 -17.38
N ARG A 106 12.12 1.44 -18.63
CA ARG A 106 11.86 2.84 -19.02
C ARG A 106 10.37 3.15 -19.01
N GLU A 107 9.56 2.23 -19.47
CA GLU A 107 8.10 2.33 -19.49
C GLU A 107 7.55 2.38 -18.05
N VAL A 108 8.05 1.51 -17.16
CA VAL A 108 7.70 1.53 -15.71
C VAL A 108 8.08 2.89 -15.10
N GLN A 109 9.30 3.37 -15.33
CA GLN A 109 9.75 4.66 -14.82
C GLN A 109 8.89 5.83 -15.36
N GLN A 110 8.53 5.81 -16.63
CA GLN A 110 7.71 6.87 -17.25
C GLN A 110 6.27 6.84 -16.73
N ASP A 111 5.69 5.66 -16.54
CA ASP A 111 4.36 5.47 -15.95
C ASP A 111 4.31 6.09 -14.54
N VAL A 112 5.25 5.71 -13.69
CA VAL A 112 5.39 6.26 -12.33
C VAL A 112 5.55 7.78 -12.36
N ARG A 113 6.40 8.31 -13.25
CA ARG A 113 6.62 9.76 -13.37
C ARG A 113 5.36 10.52 -13.75
N GLN A 114 4.53 10.00 -14.66
CA GLN A 114 3.29 10.64 -15.05
C GLN A 114 2.27 10.65 -13.90
N VAL A 115 2.13 9.54 -13.18
CA VAL A 115 1.27 9.47 -12.00
C VAL A 115 1.78 10.41 -10.91
N LYS A 116 3.11 10.42 -10.66
CA LYS A 116 3.72 11.35 -9.68
C LYS A 116 3.46 12.82 -10.05
N THR A 117 3.56 13.16 -11.33
CA THR A 117 3.28 14.53 -11.80
C THR A 117 1.83 14.94 -11.50
N ALA A 118 0.86 14.02 -11.63
CA ALA A 118 -0.52 14.28 -11.26
C ALA A 118 -0.67 14.52 -9.75
N CYS A 119 -0.04 13.68 -8.92
CA CYS A 119 -0.08 13.82 -7.45
C CYS A 119 0.62 15.09 -6.96
N GLN A 120 1.74 15.46 -7.56
CA GLN A 120 2.57 16.60 -7.14
C GLN A 120 1.84 17.94 -7.24
N LYS A 121 0.88 18.09 -8.15
CA LYS A 121 0.03 19.28 -8.26
C LYS A 121 -0.77 19.58 -6.99
N TYR A 122 -0.96 18.59 -6.13
CA TYR A 122 -1.78 18.62 -4.93
C TYR A 122 -0.99 18.30 -3.66
N ASP A 123 0.35 18.24 -3.75
CA ASP A 123 1.25 17.86 -2.66
C ASP A 123 0.93 16.48 -2.04
N VAL A 124 0.40 15.55 -2.85
CA VAL A 124 0.04 14.19 -2.41
C VAL A 124 1.21 13.25 -2.61
N PRO A 125 1.72 12.60 -1.55
CA PRO A 125 2.73 11.54 -1.67
C PRO A 125 2.19 10.33 -2.44
N LEU A 126 3.04 9.80 -3.33
CA LEU A 126 2.74 8.63 -4.16
C LEU A 126 3.48 7.40 -3.65
N LYS A 127 2.74 6.31 -3.42
CA LYS A 127 3.31 4.98 -3.14
C LYS A 127 3.07 4.07 -4.35
N VAL A 128 4.10 3.36 -4.80
CA VAL A 128 4.03 2.48 -5.98
C VAL A 128 4.20 1.03 -5.57
N ILE A 129 3.19 0.23 -5.86
CA ILE A 129 3.13 -1.21 -5.58
C ILE A 129 3.81 -1.95 -6.73
N LEU A 130 4.82 -2.75 -6.40
CA LEU A 130 5.53 -3.59 -7.37
C LEU A 130 4.79 -4.88 -7.70
N GLU A 131 3.97 -5.40 -6.80
CA GLU A 131 3.40 -6.74 -6.77
C GLU A 131 4.50 -7.81 -6.68
N THR A 132 5.21 -7.79 -5.56
CA THR A 132 6.40 -8.63 -5.36
C THR A 132 6.13 -10.14 -5.43
N ASP A 133 4.89 -10.56 -5.20
CA ASP A 133 4.48 -11.97 -5.33
C ASP A 133 4.54 -12.49 -6.79
N ALA A 134 4.55 -11.59 -7.78
CA ALA A 134 4.72 -11.91 -9.21
C ALA A 134 6.17 -11.92 -9.67
N LEU A 135 7.13 -11.46 -8.83
CA LEU A 135 8.47 -11.06 -9.25
C LEU A 135 9.56 -11.91 -8.58
N THR A 136 10.69 -12.09 -9.27
CA THR A 136 11.93 -12.56 -8.66
C THR A 136 12.61 -11.43 -7.88
N LEU A 137 13.56 -11.75 -6.98
CA LEU A 137 14.32 -10.72 -6.25
C LEU A 137 15.09 -9.78 -7.20
N GLU A 138 15.64 -10.29 -8.31
CA GLU A 138 16.31 -9.46 -9.33
C GLU A 138 15.33 -8.50 -10.03
N GLU A 139 14.11 -8.98 -10.33
CA GLU A 139 13.06 -8.12 -10.90
C GLU A 139 12.60 -7.06 -9.89
N ILE A 140 12.48 -7.41 -8.60
CA ILE A 140 12.14 -6.47 -7.52
C ILE A 140 13.21 -5.38 -7.40
N GLU A 141 14.49 -5.73 -7.45
CA GLU A 141 15.61 -4.80 -7.41
C GLU A 141 15.51 -3.76 -8.54
N LYS A 142 15.38 -4.22 -9.78
CA LYS A 142 15.28 -3.36 -10.97
C LYS A 142 13.99 -2.52 -10.99
N ALA A 143 12.87 -3.12 -10.55
CA ALA A 143 11.60 -2.42 -10.47
C ALA A 143 11.61 -1.32 -9.40
N ALA A 144 12.19 -1.59 -8.22
CA ALA A 144 12.37 -0.60 -7.16
C ALA A 144 13.22 0.58 -7.65
N GLU A 145 14.31 0.32 -8.39
CA GLU A 145 15.13 1.38 -8.99
C GLU A 145 14.33 2.22 -10.01
N ALA A 146 13.55 1.57 -10.89
CA ALA A 146 12.71 2.29 -11.86
C ALA A 146 11.67 3.18 -11.17
N VAL A 147 11.07 2.70 -10.06
CA VAL A 147 10.09 3.45 -9.26
C VAL A 147 10.74 4.64 -8.57
N VAL A 148 11.92 4.48 -7.97
CA VAL A 148 12.70 5.58 -7.37
C VAL A 148 13.04 6.64 -8.42
N LEU A 149 13.55 6.22 -9.60
CA LEU A 149 13.87 7.12 -10.71
C LEU A 149 12.62 7.77 -11.33
N GLY A 150 11.45 7.17 -11.18
CA GLY A 150 10.16 7.74 -11.52
C GLY A 150 9.71 8.85 -10.57
N GLY A 151 10.34 8.98 -9.40
CA GLY A 151 10.09 10.02 -8.40
C GLY A 151 9.01 9.67 -7.38
N ALA A 152 8.69 8.39 -7.19
CA ALA A 152 7.77 7.96 -6.13
C ALA A 152 8.30 8.30 -4.74
N ASP A 153 7.40 8.59 -3.81
CA ASP A 153 7.75 8.86 -2.40
C ASP A 153 7.91 7.56 -1.60
N PHE A 154 7.29 6.46 -2.07
CA PHE A 154 7.42 5.13 -1.48
C PHE A 154 7.50 4.05 -2.56
N VAL A 155 8.33 3.04 -2.30
CA VAL A 155 8.21 1.72 -2.92
C VAL A 155 7.36 0.84 -2.01
N LYS A 156 6.32 0.20 -2.56
CA LYS A 156 5.43 -0.72 -1.83
C LYS A 156 5.53 -2.13 -2.39
N THR A 157 5.45 -3.14 -1.53
CA THR A 157 5.60 -4.55 -1.95
C THR A 157 4.41 -5.06 -2.78
N SER A 158 3.29 -5.32 -2.17
CA SER A 158 2.22 -6.14 -2.77
C SER A 158 0.84 -5.50 -2.66
N THR A 159 -0.09 -5.95 -3.52
CA THR A 159 -1.50 -5.56 -3.44
C THR A 159 -2.25 -6.35 -2.36
N GLY A 160 -1.86 -7.60 -2.13
CA GLY A 160 -2.61 -8.60 -1.39
C GLY A 160 -3.68 -9.33 -2.21
N PHE A 161 -3.81 -9.00 -3.51
CA PHE A 161 -4.79 -9.59 -4.44
C PHE A 161 -4.13 -10.41 -5.56
N PHE A 162 -2.88 -10.83 -5.37
CA PHE A 162 -2.19 -11.66 -6.35
C PHE A 162 -2.89 -13.02 -6.54
N THR A 163 -3.17 -13.37 -7.79
CA THR A 163 -3.92 -14.60 -8.16
C THR A 163 -3.05 -15.62 -8.87
N GLY A 164 -1.79 -15.31 -9.15
CA GLY A 164 -0.89 -16.17 -9.93
C GLY A 164 -0.17 -17.25 -9.12
N GLY A 165 -0.45 -17.37 -7.83
CA GLY A 165 0.21 -18.34 -6.95
C GLY A 165 0.11 -17.99 -5.48
N LYS A 166 1.07 -18.47 -4.67
CA LYS A 166 1.13 -18.14 -3.25
C LYS A 166 1.50 -16.68 -3.05
N SER A 167 0.76 -15.98 -2.19
CA SER A 167 1.06 -14.62 -1.79
C SER A 167 1.81 -14.62 -0.46
N GLU A 168 3.07 -14.21 -0.48
CA GLU A 168 3.94 -14.09 0.68
C GLU A 168 4.13 -12.62 1.12
N GLY A 169 4.01 -11.70 0.16
CA GLY A 169 3.99 -10.27 0.39
C GLY A 169 5.32 -9.72 0.93
N ALA A 170 5.23 -9.01 2.06
CA ALA A 170 6.36 -8.30 2.66
C ALA A 170 7.26 -9.24 3.49
N THR A 171 7.92 -10.21 2.84
CA THR A 171 8.92 -11.05 3.51
C THR A 171 10.17 -10.25 3.88
N VAL A 172 10.97 -10.78 4.80
CA VAL A 172 12.26 -10.15 5.20
C VAL A 172 13.17 -9.96 3.99
N ASP A 173 13.32 -10.97 3.14
CA ASP A 173 14.20 -10.94 1.96
C ASP A 173 13.74 -9.87 0.95
N VAL A 174 12.43 -9.78 0.69
CA VAL A 174 11.86 -8.75 -0.18
C VAL A 174 12.13 -7.35 0.37
N ILE A 175 11.90 -7.13 1.67
CA ILE A 175 12.14 -5.83 2.29
C ILE A 175 13.62 -5.48 2.29
N GLN A 176 14.52 -6.42 2.58
CA GLN A 176 15.97 -6.20 2.51
C GLN A 176 16.42 -5.83 1.10
N THR A 177 15.91 -6.52 0.07
CA THR A 177 16.20 -6.23 -1.34
C THR A 177 15.79 -4.79 -1.67
N ILE A 178 14.56 -4.39 -1.34
CA ILE A 178 14.07 -3.03 -1.59
C ILE A 178 14.90 -2.00 -0.81
N MET A 179 15.22 -2.24 0.46
CA MET A 179 16.05 -1.35 1.29
C MET A 179 17.42 -1.11 0.66
N GLY A 180 18.06 -2.17 0.14
CA GLY A 180 19.36 -2.07 -0.53
C GLY A 180 19.34 -1.14 -1.75
N VAL A 181 18.26 -1.21 -2.54
CA VAL A 181 18.07 -0.35 -3.71
C VAL A 181 17.70 1.07 -3.31
N VAL A 182 16.69 1.21 -2.46
CA VAL A 182 16.15 2.52 -2.07
C VAL A 182 17.20 3.38 -1.38
N ASN A 183 17.96 2.80 -0.47
CA ASN A 183 19.08 3.43 0.23
C ASN A 183 18.77 4.88 0.69
N GLY A 184 17.62 5.07 1.33
CA GLY A 184 17.15 6.36 1.86
C GLY A 184 16.64 7.37 0.83
N ARG A 185 16.61 7.05 -0.48
CA ARG A 185 16.12 7.96 -1.53
C ARG A 185 14.60 8.13 -1.55
N CYS A 186 13.87 7.16 -1.03
CA CYS A 186 12.43 7.24 -0.77
C CYS A 186 12.09 6.32 0.41
N LYS A 187 10.83 6.29 0.82
CA LYS A 187 10.32 5.46 1.90
C LYS A 187 9.89 4.08 1.41
N ILE A 188 9.66 3.15 2.34
CA ILE A 188 9.24 1.78 2.04
C ILE A 188 7.95 1.45 2.77
N LYS A 189 6.98 0.88 2.02
CA LYS A 189 5.76 0.31 2.59
C LYS A 189 5.72 -1.20 2.36
N GLY A 190 5.67 -1.97 3.44
CA GLY A 190 5.39 -3.42 3.38
C GLY A 190 3.89 -3.69 3.34
N SER A 191 3.45 -4.62 2.53
CA SER A 191 2.05 -5.09 2.50
C SER A 191 1.96 -6.50 1.92
N GLY A 192 0.88 -7.21 2.27
CA GLY A 192 0.73 -8.63 2.02
C GLY A 192 1.47 -9.48 3.06
N GLY A 193 0.85 -10.56 3.52
CA GLY A 193 1.47 -11.54 4.41
C GLY A 193 1.72 -11.10 5.86
N ILE A 194 1.52 -9.86 6.25
CA ILE A 194 1.78 -9.36 7.61
C ILE A 194 0.56 -9.68 8.50
N ARG A 195 0.59 -10.83 9.17
CA ARG A 195 -0.54 -11.37 9.94
C ARG A 195 -0.24 -11.61 11.41
N THR A 196 1.03 -11.57 11.82
CA THR A 196 1.47 -11.79 13.20
C THR A 196 2.15 -10.56 13.75
N ARG A 197 2.03 -10.37 15.07
CA ARG A 197 2.72 -9.29 15.78
C ARG A 197 4.24 -9.41 15.65
N GLU A 198 4.78 -10.63 15.70
CA GLU A 198 6.21 -10.87 15.57
C GLU A 198 6.75 -10.36 14.22
N HIS A 199 6.12 -10.74 13.12
CA HIS A 199 6.51 -10.27 11.78
C HIS A 199 6.39 -8.74 11.67
N PHE A 200 5.29 -8.16 12.17
CA PHE A 200 5.07 -6.72 12.17
C PHE A 200 6.19 -5.97 12.90
N LEU A 201 6.55 -6.40 14.11
CA LEU A 201 7.64 -5.80 14.89
C LEU A 201 9.00 -6.00 14.23
N LYS A 202 9.24 -7.18 13.63
CA LYS A 202 10.47 -7.46 12.87
C LYS A 202 10.68 -6.46 11.74
N LEU A 203 9.62 -6.13 10.99
CA LEU A 203 9.71 -5.14 9.91
C LEU A 203 9.98 -3.73 10.46
N ILE A 204 9.41 -3.35 11.61
CA ILE A 204 9.74 -2.08 12.28
C ILE A 204 11.21 -2.03 12.68
N ASP A 205 11.72 -3.11 13.29
CA ASP A 205 13.14 -3.20 13.71
C ASP A 205 14.10 -3.11 12.51
N MET A 206 13.66 -3.52 11.31
CA MET A 206 14.39 -3.34 10.06
C MET A 206 14.38 -1.89 9.55
N GLY A 207 13.52 -1.03 10.08
CA GLY A 207 13.42 0.38 9.67
C GLY A 207 12.40 0.65 8.58
N ILE A 208 11.35 -0.15 8.46
CA ILE A 208 10.26 0.12 7.50
C ILE A 208 9.47 1.37 7.90
N ASP A 209 9.01 2.15 6.92
CA ASP A 209 8.31 3.41 7.18
C ASP A 209 6.80 3.23 7.35
N ARG A 210 6.21 2.23 6.68
CA ARG A 210 4.77 2.03 6.64
C ARG A 210 4.40 0.56 6.38
N MET A 211 3.23 0.14 6.83
CA MET A 211 2.70 -1.19 6.53
C MET A 211 1.21 -1.15 6.17
N GLY A 212 0.83 -1.84 5.09
CA GLY A 212 -0.56 -2.09 4.72
C GLY A 212 -1.06 -3.34 5.43
N ILE A 213 -1.98 -3.18 6.36
CA ILE A 213 -2.52 -4.27 7.19
C ILE A 213 -4.01 -4.42 6.91
N GLY A 214 -4.45 -5.64 6.63
CA GLY A 214 -5.87 -5.95 6.48
C GLY A 214 -6.63 -5.80 7.81
N TYR A 215 -7.89 -5.38 7.73
CA TYR A 215 -8.74 -5.12 8.90
C TYR A 215 -8.79 -6.26 9.93
N LYS A 216 -8.72 -7.53 9.49
CA LYS A 216 -8.67 -8.70 10.39
C LYS A 216 -7.34 -8.80 11.15
N SER A 217 -6.25 -8.37 10.56
CA SER A 217 -4.91 -8.48 11.12
C SER A 217 -4.50 -7.28 11.98
N THR A 218 -5.12 -6.12 11.78
CA THR A 218 -4.80 -4.90 12.55
C THR A 218 -4.85 -5.12 14.06
N PRO A 219 -5.93 -5.67 14.67
CA PRO A 219 -5.95 -5.90 16.12
C PRO A 219 -4.89 -6.92 16.57
N VAL A 220 -4.56 -7.92 15.75
CA VAL A 220 -3.55 -8.93 16.06
C VAL A 220 -2.15 -8.31 16.12
N VAL A 221 -1.75 -7.57 15.10
CA VAL A 221 -0.40 -6.96 15.04
C VAL A 221 -0.22 -5.88 16.12
N LEU A 222 -1.30 -5.23 16.55
CA LEU A 222 -1.31 -4.29 17.66
C LEU A 222 -1.29 -4.97 19.03
N GLY A 223 -1.49 -6.29 19.10
CA GLY A 223 -1.57 -7.04 20.37
C GLY A 223 -2.86 -6.82 21.14
N LEU A 224 -3.94 -6.49 20.43
CA LEU A 224 -5.29 -6.27 20.97
C LEU A 224 -6.20 -7.51 20.80
N ALA A 225 -5.76 -8.48 20.00
CA ALA A 225 -6.42 -9.77 19.80
C ALA A 225 -5.37 -10.87 19.61
N GLU A 226 -5.74 -12.12 19.94
CA GLU A 226 -4.90 -13.29 19.68
C GLU A 226 -4.85 -13.60 18.16
N THR A 227 -3.74 -14.22 17.74
CA THR A 227 -3.60 -14.70 16.35
C THR A 227 -4.65 -15.77 16.10
N GLN A 228 -5.68 -15.47 15.34
CA GLN A 228 -6.58 -16.52 14.85
C GLN A 228 -5.77 -17.42 13.91
N ALA A 229 -5.88 -18.76 14.11
CA ALA A 229 -5.24 -19.74 13.23
C ALA A 229 -5.55 -19.37 11.77
N ALA A 230 -4.51 -19.24 10.98
CA ALA A 230 -4.58 -18.71 9.62
C ALA A 230 -5.59 -19.51 8.79
N SER A 231 -6.81 -18.99 8.63
CA SER A 231 -7.62 -19.35 7.48
C SER A 231 -6.87 -18.83 6.25
N ALA A 232 -6.72 -19.68 5.25
CA ALA A 232 -6.00 -19.40 3.99
C ALA A 232 -6.71 -18.36 3.11
N GLU A 233 -7.42 -17.42 3.70
CA GLU A 233 -8.07 -16.32 3.00
C GLU A 233 -7.01 -15.24 2.74
N THR A 234 -6.50 -15.23 1.52
CA THR A 234 -6.00 -14.01 0.88
C THR A 234 -7.03 -12.90 1.08
N TYR A 235 -6.66 -11.80 1.66
CA TYR A 235 -7.45 -10.58 1.94
C TYR A 235 -8.92 -10.80 2.25
#